data_f11080afd9a093e58588168a840bcd17
#
_entry.id   f11080afd9a093e58588168a840bcd17
#
_cell.length_a   1.000
_cell.length_b   1.000
_cell.length_c   1.000
_cell.angle_alpha   90.00
_cell.angle_beta   90.00
_cell.angle_gamma   90.00
#
_symmetry.space_group_name_H-M   'P 1'
#
loop_
_entity.id
_entity.type
_entity.pdbx_description
1 polymer ?
#
loop_
_entity_poly.entity_id
_entity_poly.type
_entity_poly.pdbx_seq_one_letter_code
_entity_poly.pdbx_strand_id
1 'polypeptide(L)'
;MNITIFGAAGWVGRAVVETLQHDHTLTAFDLNAESWENWDDLHVAWDGSKVYGDIANAAAVDAAVAGSDAIVHAAVFFSQFGNPDADMAFRVNVQGLWHVLESARRHAVRRFVHVGSCHVQNPRGVFNSGEVRRPDWSLYAVTKRLQEEMCRHFHDDTGAGTIVLRPDCIVDCRTGIDMFRGLLIDGLCDAWPQWICRWDLAQAVRLALSVPDLGCEILHVVNDPGAAEHCNVERTREVLGWNPVENFLQYIVSANNQR
;
A
#
# COMPACT_ATOMS: atom_id res chain seq x y z
N MET A 1 -11.91 5.92 -15.15
CA MET A 1 -10.52 6.42 -15.24
C MET A 1 -9.63 5.31 -15.78
N ASN A 2 -8.55 5.70 -16.48
CA ASN A 2 -7.46 4.80 -16.80
C ASN A 2 -6.48 4.82 -15.62
N ILE A 3 -6.24 3.69 -14.98
CA ILE A 3 -5.42 3.60 -13.77
C ILE A 3 -4.28 2.61 -13.99
N THR A 4 -3.05 3.04 -13.77
CA THR A 4 -1.90 2.14 -13.73
C THR A 4 -1.57 1.75 -12.29
N ILE A 5 -1.46 0.44 -12.03
CA ILE A 5 -1.16 -0.14 -10.73
C ILE A 5 0.22 -0.76 -10.77
N PHE A 6 1.18 -0.18 -10.05
CA PHE A 6 2.53 -0.74 -9.88
C PHE A 6 2.58 -1.67 -8.68
N GLY A 7 3.14 -2.86 -8.85
CA GLY A 7 3.10 -3.95 -7.87
C GLY A 7 1.76 -4.69 -7.87
N ALA A 8 1.12 -4.75 -9.03
CA ALA A 8 -0.25 -5.25 -9.20
C ALA A 8 -0.39 -6.75 -8.89
N ALA A 9 0.65 -7.54 -9.12
CA ALA A 9 0.65 -8.97 -8.80
C ALA A 9 0.94 -9.28 -7.31
N GLY A 10 1.34 -8.28 -6.54
CA GLY A 10 1.65 -8.42 -5.11
C GLY A 10 0.40 -8.60 -4.24
N TRP A 11 0.62 -8.84 -2.94
CA TRP A 11 -0.43 -9.12 -1.94
C TRP A 11 -1.53 -8.05 -1.88
N VAL A 12 -1.13 -6.78 -1.87
CA VAL A 12 -2.06 -5.64 -1.87
C VAL A 12 -2.56 -5.34 -3.27
N GLY A 13 -1.65 -5.38 -4.27
CA GLY A 13 -1.96 -5.02 -5.64
C GLY A 13 -3.10 -5.83 -6.24
N ARG A 14 -3.14 -7.14 -5.97
CA ARG A 14 -4.21 -8.04 -6.44
C ARG A 14 -5.57 -7.67 -5.83
N ALA A 15 -5.62 -7.33 -4.54
CA ALA A 15 -6.85 -6.85 -3.92
C ALA A 15 -7.31 -5.52 -4.52
N VAL A 16 -6.37 -4.63 -4.85
CA VAL A 16 -6.67 -3.37 -5.53
C VAL A 16 -7.21 -3.62 -6.95
N VAL A 17 -6.58 -4.52 -7.73
CA VAL A 17 -7.08 -4.91 -9.06
C VAL A 17 -8.51 -5.43 -8.97
N GLU A 18 -8.79 -6.36 -8.05
CA GLU A 18 -10.13 -6.92 -7.85
C GLU A 18 -11.15 -5.84 -7.47
N THR A 19 -10.76 -4.91 -6.60
CA THR A 19 -11.66 -3.85 -6.13
C THR A 19 -11.98 -2.82 -7.23
N LEU A 20 -11.05 -2.53 -8.13
CA LEU A 20 -11.18 -1.45 -9.12
C LEU A 20 -11.64 -1.90 -10.51
N GLN A 21 -11.53 -3.19 -10.85
CA GLN A 21 -11.72 -3.69 -12.23
C GLN A 21 -13.10 -3.43 -12.84
N HIS A 22 -14.13 -3.28 -12.00
CA HIS A 22 -15.50 -3.10 -12.50
C HIS A 22 -15.82 -1.64 -12.88
N ASP A 23 -15.11 -0.69 -12.29
CA ASP A 23 -15.40 0.74 -12.41
C ASP A 23 -14.35 1.49 -13.26
N HIS A 24 -13.19 0.87 -13.52
CA HIS A 24 -12.04 1.51 -14.14
C HIS A 24 -11.36 0.64 -15.19
N THR A 25 -10.66 1.28 -16.12
CA THR A 25 -9.74 0.60 -17.03
C THR A 25 -8.38 0.50 -16.37
N LEU A 26 -7.90 -0.72 -16.16
CA LEU A 26 -6.67 -0.98 -15.38
C LEU A 26 -5.52 -1.43 -16.28
N THR A 27 -4.34 -0.88 -16.02
CA THR A 27 -3.05 -1.40 -16.48
C THR A 27 -2.30 -1.92 -15.26
N ALA A 28 -2.09 -3.23 -15.19
CA ALA A 28 -1.38 -3.87 -14.08
C ALA A 28 0.09 -4.06 -14.43
N PHE A 29 0.97 -3.31 -13.78
CA PHE A 29 2.42 -3.40 -13.95
C PHE A 29 3.04 -4.23 -12.84
N ASP A 30 3.81 -5.26 -13.22
CA ASP A 30 4.62 -6.03 -12.28
C ASP A 30 5.88 -6.59 -12.97
N LEU A 31 6.78 -7.19 -12.21
CA LEU A 31 8.10 -7.59 -12.69
C LEU A 31 8.05 -8.60 -13.84
N ASN A 32 7.22 -9.64 -13.73
CA ASN A 32 7.13 -10.73 -14.69
C ASN A 32 5.79 -11.49 -14.59
N ALA A 33 5.58 -12.46 -15.48
CA ALA A 33 4.37 -13.28 -15.49
C ALA A 33 4.27 -14.21 -14.27
N GLU A 34 5.41 -14.74 -13.81
CA GLU A 34 5.48 -15.65 -12.65
C GLU A 34 4.98 -14.99 -11.37
N SER A 35 5.08 -13.67 -11.26
CA SER A 35 4.51 -12.92 -10.12
C SER A 35 3.00 -13.13 -9.96
N TRP A 36 2.28 -13.42 -11.05
CA TRP A 36 0.85 -13.69 -11.03
C TRP A 36 0.51 -15.15 -10.70
N GLU A 37 1.41 -16.08 -10.98
CA GLU A 37 1.19 -17.51 -10.77
C GLU A 37 1.35 -17.93 -9.31
N ASN A 38 2.03 -17.13 -8.51
CA ASN A 38 2.36 -17.45 -7.12
C ASN A 38 1.18 -17.33 -6.14
N TRP A 39 0.01 -16.86 -6.58
CA TRP A 39 -1.11 -16.56 -5.71
C TRP A 39 -2.41 -17.17 -6.22
N ASP A 40 -2.87 -18.24 -5.56
CA ASP A 40 -4.19 -18.88 -5.83
C ASP A 40 -5.34 -18.21 -5.08
N ASP A 41 -5.09 -17.07 -4.44
CA ASP A 41 -5.94 -16.44 -3.47
C ASP A 41 -6.98 -15.46 -4.05
N LEU A 42 -6.86 -15.11 -5.31
CA LEU A 42 -7.85 -14.30 -6.01
C LEU A 42 -8.71 -15.18 -6.91
N HIS A 43 -9.99 -15.23 -6.59
CA HIS A 43 -10.99 -15.97 -7.38
C HIS A 43 -11.41 -15.23 -8.65
N VAL A 44 -10.86 -14.04 -8.89
CA VAL A 44 -11.24 -13.22 -10.03
C VAL A 44 -10.29 -13.47 -11.17
N ALA A 45 -10.82 -14.10 -12.23
CA ALA A 45 -10.16 -14.11 -13.52
C ALA A 45 -10.15 -12.68 -14.07
N TRP A 46 -9.08 -11.95 -13.81
CA TRP A 46 -8.88 -10.65 -14.43
C TRP A 46 -8.09 -10.82 -15.73
N ASP A 47 -8.68 -10.41 -16.84
CA ASP A 47 -8.15 -10.50 -18.20
C ASP A 47 -7.68 -9.15 -18.77
N GLY A 48 -7.59 -8.11 -17.91
CA GLY A 48 -7.13 -6.79 -18.30
C GLY A 48 -5.65 -6.72 -18.68
N SER A 49 -5.20 -5.52 -19.01
CA SER A 49 -3.83 -5.26 -19.50
C SER A 49 -2.78 -5.54 -18.44
N LYS A 50 -1.96 -6.56 -18.64
CA LYS A 50 -0.76 -6.88 -17.83
C LYS A 50 0.48 -6.39 -18.55
N VAL A 51 1.27 -5.54 -17.89
CA VAL A 51 2.54 -5.02 -18.39
C VAL A 51 3.66 -5.54 -17.49
N TYR A 52 4.65 -6.14 -18.09
CA TYR A 52 5.79 -6.70 -17.36
C TYR A 52 7.02 -5.84 -17.54
N GLY A 53 7.70 -5.54 -16.45
CA GLY A 53 8.92 -4.75 -16.46
C GLY A 53 9.48 -4.49 -15.07
N ASP A 54 10.77 -4.18 -15.04
CA ASP A 54 11.43 -3.73 -13.81
C ASP A 54 11.05 -2.27 -13.55
N ILE A 55 10.53 -1.97 -12.37
CA ILE A 55 10.17 -0.60 -11.96
C ILE A 55 11.39 0.35 -11.94
N ALA A 56 12.60 -0.20 -11.83
CA ALA A 56 13.84 0.54 -11.96
C ALA A 56 14.23 0.85 -13.42
N ASN A 57 13.44 0.40 -14.40
CA ASN A 57 13.61 0.76 -15.81
C ASN A 57 12.68 1.93 -16.17
N ALA A 58 13.24 3.13 -16.28
CA ALA A 58 12.49 4.35 -16.55
C ALA A 58 11.66 4.28 -17.84
N ALA A 59 12.15 3.64 -18.90
CA ALA A 59 11.43 3.53 -20.17
C ALA A 59 10.21 2.59 -20.06
N ALA A 60 10.34 1.48 -19.34
CA ALA A 60 9.22 0.56 -19.09
C ALA A 60 8.14 1.24 -18.23
N VAL A 61 8.54 1.99 -17.22
CA VAL A 61 7.63 2.76 -16.36
C VAL A 61 6.91 3.84 -17.18
N ASP A 62 7.63 4.58 -18.01
CA ASP A 62 7.07 5.65 -18.83
C ASP A 62 6.01 5.13 -19.82
N ALA A 63 6.31 4.02 -20.46
CA ALA A 63 5.36 3.38 -21.36
C ALA A 63 4.07 2.89 -20.63
N ALA A 64 4.22 2.44 -19.37
CA ALA A 64 3.08 1.99 -18.57
C ALA A 64 2.21 3.15 -18.04
N VAL A 65 2.81 4.31 -17.78
CA VAL A 65 2.11 5.50 -17.26
C VAL A 65 1.39 6.27 -18.37
N ALA A 66 1.82 6.12 -19.63
CA ALA A 66 1.25 6.85 -20.75
C ALA A 66 -0.27 6.66 -20.87
N GLY A 67 -1.03 7.76 -20.84
CA GLY A 67 -2.49 7.74 -20.91
C GLY A 67 -3.22 7.43 -19.61
N SER A 68 -2.52 7.37 -18.48
CA SER A 68 -3.13 7.16 -17.16
C SER A 68 -3.71 8.46 -16.60
N ASP A 69 -4.92 8.40 -16.07
CA ASP A 69 -5.55 9.49 -15.29
C ASP A 69 -5.03 9.48 -13.84
N ALA A 70 -4.77 8.27 -13.30
CA ALA A 70 -4.34 8.05 -11.94
C ALA A 70 -3.33 6.90 -11.84
N ILE A 71 -2.56 6.89 -10.77
CA ILE A 71 -1.60 5.83 -10.45
C ILE A 71 -1.84 5.32 -9.03
N VAL A 72 -1.78 3.99 -8.87
CA VAL A 72 -1.65 3.31 -7.58
C VAL A 72 -0.28 2.66 -7.50
N HIS A 73 0.51 3.04 -6.50
CA HIS A 73 1.84 2.49 -6.28
C HIS A 73 1.86 1.60 -5.04
N ALA A 74 1.90 0.29 -5.26
CA ALA A 74 2.02 -0.75 -4.23
C ALA A 74 3.29 -1.59 -4.38
N ALA A 75 4.15 -1.26 -5.36
CA ALA A 75 5.41 -1.97 -5.57
C ALA A 75 6.36 -1.74 -4.40
N VAL A 76 6.95 -2.82 -3.92
CA VAL A 76 7.91 -2.78 -2.81
C VAL A 76 8.83 -3.99 -2.86
N PHE A 77 10.10 -3.76 -2.61
CA PHE A 77 11.04 -4.80 -2.19
C PHE A 77 11.07 -4.84 -0.67
N PHE A 78 10.65 -5.97 -0.13
CA PHE A 78 10.66 -6.24 1.30
C PHE A 78 11.68 -7.35 1.57
N SER A 79 12.82 -7.00 2.15
CA SER A 79 13.79 -7.99 2.59
C SER A 79 13.29 -8.68 3.86
N GLN A 80 13.21 -9.99 3.83
CA GLN A 80 12.91 -10.77 5.05
C GLN A 80 13.96 -10.51 6.12
N PHE A 81 13.54 -10.61 7.38
CA PHE A 81 14.41 -10.44 8.54
C PHE A 81 15.69 -11.28 8.39
N GLY A 82 16.85 -10.61 8.42
CA GLY A 82 18.16 -11.26 8.48
C GLY A 82 19.03 -11.17 7.21
N ASN A 83 18.51 -10.73 6.07
CA ASN A 83 19.32 -10.50 4.87
C ASN A 83 18.92 -9.20 4.17
N PRO A 84 19.33 -8.02 4.69
CA PRO A 84 18.98 -6.75 4.08
C PRO A 84 19.80 -6.56 2.80
N ASP A 85 19.14 -6.62 1.65
CA ASP A 85 19.71 -6.20 0.36
C ASP A 85 19.40 -4.71 0.17
N ALA A 86 20.37 -3.87 0.56
CA ALA A 86 20.24 -2.43 0.48
C ALA A 86 20.15 -1.95 -0.97
N ASP A 87 20.94 -2.52 -1.87
CA ASP A 87 20.97 -2.14 -3.29
C ASP A 87 19.60 -2.39 -3.92
N MET A 88 19.02 -3.57 -3.70
CA MET A 88 17.71 -3.90 -4.21
C MET A 88 16.61 -3.05 -3.56
N ALA A 89 16.69 -2.80 -2.26
CA ALA A 89 15.71 -1.96 -1.56
C ALA A 89 15.71 -0.51 -2.09
N PHE A 90 16.88 0.10 -2.26
CA PHE A 90 16.96 1.45 -2.83
C PHE A 90 16.59 1.47 -4.31
N ARG A 91 17.02 0.47 -5.08
CA ARG A 91 16.70 0.35 -6.49
C ARG A 91 15.17 0.24 -6.72
N VAL A 92 14.49 -0.65 -6.01
CA VAL A 92 13.06 -0.86 -6.20
C VAL A 92 12.23 0.22 -5.50
N ASN A 93 12.49 0.46 -4.19
CA ASN A 93 11.61 1.31 -3.39
C ASN A 93 11.85 2.80 -3.65
N VAL A 94 13.09 3.23 -3.91
CA VAL A 94 13.41 4.65 -4.06
C VAL A 94 13.55 5.02 -5.53
N GLN A 95 14.46 4.40 -6.27
CA GLN A 95 14.65 4.71 -7.68
C GLN A 95 13.41 4.34 -8.50
N GLY A 96 12.79 3.19 -8.24
CA GLY A 96 11.56 2.78 -8.91
C GLY A 96 10.43 3.78 -8.71
N LEU A 97 10.17 4.21 -7.46
CA LEU A 97 9.17 5.25 -7.21
C LEU A 97 9.53 6.58 -7.88
N TRP A 98 10.80 6.97 -7.89
CA TRP A 98 11.25 8.16 -8.62
C TRP A 98 10.84 8.11 -10.10
N HIS A 99 11.08 6.98 -10.79
CA HIS A 99 10.68 6.82 -12.18
C HIS A 99 9.17 6.93 -12.38
N VAL A 100 8.38 6.37 -11.45
CA VAL A 100 6.92 6.46 -11.50
C VAL A 100 6.45 7.90 -11.33
N LEU A 101 6.97 8.64 -10.34
CA LEU A 101 6.59 10.02 -10.08
C LEU A 101 7.03 10.97 -11.21
N GLU A 102 8.25 10.80 -11.73
CA GLU A 102 8.75 11.61 -12.85
C GLU A 102 7.95 11.34 -14.14
N SER A 103 7.55 10.10 -14.38
CA SER A 103 6.68 9.76 -15.50
C SER A 103 5.27 10.33 -15.27
N ALA A 104 4.72 10.21 -14.06
CA ALA A 104 3.43 10.80 -13.69
C ALA A 104 3.42 12.32 -13.93
N ARG A 105 4.52 13.02 -13.58
CA ARG A 105 4.69 14.45 -13.82
C ARG A 105 4.67 14.76 -15.33
N ARG A 106 5.44 14.01 -16.13
CA ARG A 106 5.53 14.20 -17.60
C ARG A 106 4.19 13.96 -18.32
N HIS A 107 3.43 12.98 -17.86
CA HIS A 107 2.11 12.63 -18.41
C HIS A 107 0.95 13.38 -17.77
N ALA A 108 1.24 14.35 -16.89
CA ALA A 108 0.24 15.20 -16.20
C ALA A 108 -0.83 14.35 -15.45
N VAL A 109 -0.40 13.26 -14.81
CA VAL A 109 -1.27 12.44 -13.96
C VAL A 109 -1.79 13.28 -12.79
N ARG A 110 -3.09 13.24 -12.55
CA ARG A 110 -3.75 14.13 -11.58
C ARG A 110 -3.95 13.51 -10.20
N ARG A 111 -3.85 12.17 -10.09
CA ARG A 111 -4.07 11.45 -8.85
C ARG A 111 -2.99 10.39 -8.64
N PHE A 112 -2.38 10.43 -7.47
CA PHE A 112 -1.38 9.47 -7.06
C PHE A 112 -1.72 8.88 -5.69
N VAL A 113 -1.87 7.56 -5.61
CA VAL A 113 -2.12 6.85 -4.35
C VAL A 113 -0.94 5.92 -4.07
N HIS A 114 -0.23 6.16 -2.97
CA HIS A 114 0.91 5.36 -2.54
C HIS A 114 0.59 4.50 -1.34
N VAL A 115 0.93 3.22 -1.38
CA VAL A 115 0.89 2.33 -0.23
C VAL A 115 2.17 2.51 0.58
N GLY A 116 2.08 3.33 1.62
CA GLY A 116 3.14 3.59 2.59
C GLY A 116 3.25 2.50 3.65
N SER A 117 3.56 2.88 4.89
CA SER A 117 3.59 1.96 6.05
C SER A 117 3.57 2.72 7.37
N CYS A 118 2.94 2.18 8.40
CA CYS A 118 3.08 2.65 9.78
C CYS A 118 4.51 2.48 10.32
N HIS A 119 5.34 1.65 9.71
CA HIS A 119 6.74 1.45 10.11
C HIS A 119 7.62 2.70 9.98
N VAL A 120 7.15 3.77 9.33
CA VAL A 120 7.86 5.06 9.28
C VAL A 120 7.84 5.81 10.61
N GLN A 121 7.07 5.33 11.59
CA GLN A 121 6.88 5.99 12.89
C GLN A 121 7.34 5.12 14.05
N ASN A 122 7.87 5.77 15.11
CA ASN A 122 8.32 5.16 16.36
C ASN A 122 8.40 6.26 17.47
N PRO A 123 8.32 5.95 18.75
CA PRO A 123 8.18 4.61 19.33
C PRO A 123 6.74 4.10 19.23
N ARG A 124 6.57 2.77 19.37
CA ARG A 124 5.25 2.17 19.50
C ARG A 124 4.57 2.63 20.79
N GLY A 125 3.24 2.69 20.76
CA GLY A 125 2.44 3.17 21.89
C GLY A 125 2.38 4.70 22.02
N VAL A 126 3.13 5.44 21.20
CA VAL A 126 2.91 6.88 21.01
C VAL A 126 1.94 7.05 19.86
N PHE A 127 0.96 7.95 20.04
CA PHE A 127 -0.05 8.20 19.03
C PHE A 127 0.60 8.63 17.69
N ASN A 128 0.34 7.87 16.65
CA ASN A 128 0.87 8.12 15.31
C ASN A 128 0.10 9.24 14.61
N SER A 129 0.75 10.35 14.35
CA SER A 129 0.27 11.41 13.47
C SER A 129 1.04 11.43 12.14
N GLY A 130 0.56 12.19 11.17
CA GLY A 130 1.26 12.38 9.90
C GLY A 130 2.66 12.99 10.02
N GLU A 131 2.97 13.63 11.16
CA GLU A 131 4.21 14.36 11.36
C GLU A 131 5.30 13.58 12.10
N VAL A 132 4.94 12.54 12.87
CA VAL A 132 5.92 11.78 13.65
C VAL A 132 6.71 10.82 12.77
N ARG A 133 8.04 10.85 12.88
CA ARG A 133 8.95 9.97 12.13
C ARG A 133 9.54 8.90 13.03
N ARG A 134 9.74 7.71 12.48
CA ARG A 134 10.38 6.61 13.20
C ARG A 134 11.89 6.87 13.30
N PRO A 135 12.49 6.80 14.51
CA PRO A 135 13.92 7.04 14.68
C PRO A 135 14.79 5.80 14.40
N ASP A 136 14.22 4.60 14.32
CA ASP A 136 14.99 3.40 14.04
C ASP A 136 15.58 3.38 12.62
N TRP A 137 16.61 2.54 12.44
CA TRP A 137 17.39 2.45 11.21
C TRP A 137 17.05 1.23 10.35
N SER A 138 15.82 0.68 10.46
CA SER A 138 15.46 -0.42 9.59
C SER A 138 15.42 0.03 8.13
N LEU A 139 16.04 -0.75 7.25
CA LEU A 139 16.13 -0.45 5.81
C LEU A 139 14.74 -0.22 5.19
N TYR A 140 13.78 -1.06 5.57
CA TYR A 140 12.39 -0.91 5.13
C TYR A 140 11.79 0.44 5.58
N ALA A 141 11.90 0.78 6.86
CA ALA A 141 11.37 2.04 7.38
C ALA A 141 12.06 3.27 6.75
N VAL A 142 13.38 3.19 6.50
CA VAL A 142 14.12 4.27 5.82
C VAL A 142 13.59 4.48 4.40
N THR A 143 13.49 3.41 3.60
CA THR A 143 12.99 3.54 2.22
C THR A 143 11.54 4.01 2.17
N LYS A 144 10.67 3.55 3.08
CA LYS A 144 9.28 4.01 3.18
C LYS A 144 9.17 5.50 3.57
N ARG A 145 10.02 6.00 4.45
CA ARG A 145 10.07 7.45 4.76
C ARG A 145 10.51 8.29 3.57
N LEU A 146 11.52 7.81 2.83
CA LEU A 146 11.96 8.48 1.61
C LEU A 146 10.84 8.52 0.56
N GLN A 147 10.09 7.44 0.42
CA GLN A 147 8.94 7.38 -0.49
C GLN A 147 7.88 8.43 -0.13
N GLU A 148 7.54 8.60 1.15
CA GLU A 148 6.59 9.64 1.57
C GLU A 148 7.08 11.05 1.25
N GLU A 149 8.37 11.33 1.47
CA GLU A 149 8.95 12.63 1.14
C GLU A 149 8.90 12.89 -0.36
N MET A 150 9.20 11.90 -1.17
CA MET A 150 9.09 12.00 -2.64
C MET A 150 7.63 12.25 -3.08
N CYS A 151 6.65 11.64 -2.43
CA CYS A 151 5.24 11.91 -2.70
C CYS A 151 4.85 13.36 -2.35
N ARG A 152 5.35 13.91 -1.25
CA ARG A 152 5.14 15.33 -0.90
C ARG A 152 5.72 16.26 -1.97
N HIS A 153 6.98 16.05 -2.36
CA HIS A 153 7.62 16.84 -3.41
C HIS A 153 6.89 16.75 -4.75
N PHE A 154 6.39 15.56 -5.10
CA PHE A 154 5.58 15.40 -6.31
C PHE A 154 4.31 16.27 -6.27
N HIS A 155 3.60 16.27 -5.13
CA HIS A 155 2.46 17.16 -4.94
C HIS A 155 2.86 18.63 -5.05
N ASP A 156 3.92 19.04 -4.36
CA ASP A 156 4.38 20.45 -4.31
C ASP A 156 4.75 20.98 -5.71
N ASP A 157 5.34 20.12 -6.56
CA ASP A 157 5.75 20.48 -7.93
C ASP A 157 4.58 20.48 -8.92
N THR A 158 3.63 19.53 -8.79
CA THR A 158 2.61 19.29 -9.81
C THR A 158 1.21 19.75 -9.44
N GLY A 159 0.92 19.92 -8.15
CA GLY A 159 -0.43 20.11 -7.63
C GLY A 159 -1.33 18.87 -7.73
N ALA A 160 -0.80 17.70 -8.17
CA ALA A 160 -1.57 16.48 -8.26
C ALA A 160 -2.04 16.00 -6.87
N GLY A 161 -3.29 15.60 -6.74
CA GLY A 161 -3.80 15.02 -5.51
C GLY A 161 -3.02 13.75 -5.14
N THR A 162 -2.29 13.79 -4.03
CA THR A 162 -1.37 12.74 -3.63
C THR A 162 -1.74 12.19 -2.26
N ILE A 163 -1.98 10.89 -2.18
CA ILE A 163 -2.38 10.23 -0.93
C ILE A 163 -1.40 9.11 -0.62
N VAL A 164 -0.86 9.16 0.59
CA VAL A 164 -0.08 8.07 1.16
C VAL A 164 -0.94 7.35 2.20
N LEU A 165 -1.24 6.08 1.95
CA LEU A 165 -1.93 5.22 2.89
C LEU A 165 -0.90 4.46 3.72
N ARG A 166 -0.97 4.57 5.05
CA ARG A 166 -0.10 3.87 5.98
C ARG A 166 -0.82 2.67 6.60
N PRO A 167 -0.77 1.48 5.97
CA PRO A 167 -1.14 0.24 6.63
C PRO A 167 -0.03 -0.20 7.60
N ASP A 168 -0.36 -1.12 8.52
CA ASP A 168 0.64 -1.87 9.27
C ASP A 168 0.62 -3.34 8.85
N CYS A 169 0.30 -4.28 9.71
CA CYS A 169 0.28 -5.69 9.38
C CYS A 169 -0.93 -6.02 8.49
N ILE A 170 -0.66 -6.36 7.23
CA ILE A 170 -1.71 -6.61 6.24
C ILE A 170 -2.02 -8.09 6.18
N VAL A 171 -3.28 -8.45 6.45
CA VAL A 171 -3.80 -9.81 6.43
C VAL A 171 -4.95 -9.96 5.43
N ASP A 172 -5.40 -11.18 5.21
CA ASP A 172 -6.63 -11.48 4.49
C ASP A 172 -7.64 -12.16 5.41
N CYS A 173 -8.64 -11.42 5.86
CA CYS A 173 -9.68 -11.95 6.73
C CYS A 173 -10.63 -12.94 6.02
N ARG A 174 -10.69 -12.92 4.69
CA ARG A 174 -11.56 -13.81 3.91
C ARG A 174 -10.96 -15.20 3.78
N THR A 175 -9.63 -15.27 3.57
CA THR A 175 -8.90 -16.54 3.44
C THR A 175 -8.28 -17.02 4.75
N GLY A 176 -8.18 -16.12 5.75
CA GLY A 176 -7.61 -16.44 7.06
C GLY A 176 -6.09 -16.60 7.05
N ILE A 177 -5.40 -15.88 6.16
CA ILE A 177 -3.93 -15.94 6.05
C ILE A 177 -3.29 -14.55 6.09
N ASP A 178 -2.02 -14.49 6.48
CA ASP A 178 -1.19 -13.30 6.37
C ASP A 178 -0.42 -13.24 5.04
N MET A 179 0.34 -12.18 4.84
CA MET A 179 1.16 -11.99 3.64
C MET A 179 2.30 -13.02 3.49
N PHE A 180 2.64 -13.75 4.54
CA PHE A 180 3.63 -14.84 4.56
C PHE A 180 2.98 -16.23 4.47
N ARG A 181 1.65 -16.29 4.27
CA ARG A 181 0.80 -17.49 4.23
C ARG A 181 0.68 -18.20 5.58
N GLY A 182 0.97 -17.50 6.68
CA GLY A 182 0.67 -17.97 8.03
C GLY A 182 -0.84 -17.97 8.28
N LEU A 183 -1.34 -18.95 9.04
CA LEU A 183 -2.76 -19.01 9.38
C LEU A 183 -3.09 -18.02 10.49
N LEU A 184 -4.11 -17.19 10.29
CA LEU A 184 -4.57 -16.25 11.29
C LEU A 184 -5.19 -16.92 12.52
N ILE A 185 -5.66 -18.18 12.37
CA ILE A 185 -6.23 -18.95 13.46
C ILE A 185 -5.21 -19.29 14.55
N ASP A 186 -3.92 -19.25 14.23
CA ASP A 186 -2.85 -19.44 15.22
C ASP A 186 -2.68 -18.22 16.15
N GLY A 187 -3.50 -17.21 15.92
CA GLY A 187 -3.63 -16.00 16.73
C GLY A 187 -2.89 -14.81 16.15
N LEU A 188 -3.61 -13.71 16.00
CA LEU A 188 -2.99 -12.40 15.76
C LEU A 188 -2.28 -11.99 17.05
N CYS A 189 -1.00 -11.70 16.95
CA CYS A 189 -0.19 -11.36 18.11
C CYS A 189 -0.69 -10.06 18.74
N ASP A 190 -1.14 -10.11 19.99
CA ASP A 190 -1.57 -8.96 20.78
C ASP A 190 -0.46 -7.90 20.97
N ALA A 191 0.81 -8.27 20.71
CA ALA A 191 1.94 -7.35 20.77
C ALA A 191 1.95 -6.31 19.61
N TRP A 192 1.04 -6.45 18.62
CA TRP A 192 0.98 -5.58 17.44
C TRP A 192 -0.46 -5.17 17.15
N PRO A 193 -1.01 -4.18 17.83
CA PRO A 193 -2.40 -3.79 17.68
C PRO A 193 -2.63 -2.89 16.46
N GLN A 194 -2.09 -3.20 15.30
CA GLN A 194 -2.25 -2.38 14.09
C GLN A 194 -2.42 -3.28 12.86
N TRP A 195 -3.57 -3.96 12.79
CA TRP A 195 -3.91 -4.86 11.70
C TRP A 195 -4.83 -4.21 10.68
N ILE A 196 -4.73 -4.65 9.44
CA ILE A 196 -5.63 -4.27 8.36
C ILE A 196 -5.88 -5.45 7.42
N CYS A 197 -7.13 -5.65 7.01
CA CYS A 197 -7.42 -6.56 5.92
C CYS A 197 -7.06 -5.91 4.58
N ARG A 198 -6.43 -6.65 3.68
CA ARG A 198 -6.05 -6.14 2.35
C ARG A 198 -7.25 -5.64 1.54
N TRP A 199 -8.45 -6.17 1.80
CA TRP A 199 -9.69 -5.75 1.14
C TRP A 199 -10.17 -4.38 1.63
N ASP A 200 -10.08 -4.11 2.93
CA ASP A 200 -10.36 -2.78 3.48
C ASP A 200 -9.31 -1.75 3.06
N LEU A 201 -8.04 -2.17 2.92
CA LEU A 201 -6.99 -1.33 2.37
C LEU A 201 -7.26 -1.01 0.88
N ALA A 202 -7.66 -2.01 0.08
CA ALA A 202 -8.04 -1.79 -1.32
C ALA A 202 -9.26 -0.86 -1.45
N GLN A 203 -10.20 -0.95 -0.52
CA GLN A 203 -11.33 -0.02 -0.45
C GLN A 203 -10.85 1.41 -0.11
N ALA A 204 -9.88 1.58 0.79
CA ALA A 204 -9.28 2.89 1.05
C ALA A 204 -8.59 3.45 -0.21
N VAL A 205 -7.90 2.62 -1.00
CA VAL A 205 -7.33 3.02 -2.31
C VAL A 205 -8.43 3.50 -3.26
N ARG A 206 -9.54 2.76 -3.38
CA ARG A 206 -10.68 3.14 -4.23
C ARG A 206 -11.26 4.51 -3.83
N LEU A 207 -11.45 4.74 -2.55
CA LEU A 207 -11.94 6.01 -2.03
C LEU A 207 -10.93 7.14 -2.28
N ALA A 208 -9.63 6.90 -2.04
CA ALA A 208 -8.56 7.86 -2.29
C ALA A 208 -8.47 8.30 -3.76
N LEU A 209 -8.83 7.44 -4.70
CA LEU A 209 -8.91 7.79 -6.12
C LEU A 209 -10.08 8.74 -6.43
N SER A 210 -11.14 8.75 -5.63
CA SER A 210 -12.40 9.41 -5.91
C SER A 210 -12.61 10.73 -5.17
N VAL A 211 -11.88 10.99 -4.06
CA VAL A 211 -12.05 12.23 -3.27
C VAL A 211 -11.64 13.45 -4.10
N PRO A 212 -12.52 14.45 -4.29
CA PRO A 212 -12.19 15.65 -5.03
C PRO A 212 -11.23 16.56 -4.24
N ASP A 213 -10.55 17.45 -4.95
CA ASP A 213 -9.75 18.58 -4.42
C ASP A 213 -8.81 18.24 -3.25
N LEU A 214 -8.21 17.06 -3.32
CA LEU A 214 -7.30 16.59 -2.29
C LEU A 214 -5.88 17.12 -2.56
N GLY A 215 -5.28 17.73 -1.55
CA GLY A 215 -3.87 18.09 -1.55
C GLY A 215 -2.96 16.87 -1.38
N CYS A 216 -1.96 16.98 -0.50
CA CYS A 216 -1.13 15.88 -0.07
C CYS A 216 -1.60 15.40 1.31
N GLU A 217 -2.11 14.16 1.40
CA GLU A 217 -2.58 13.57 2.66
C GLU A 217 -1.81 12.28 2.98
N ILE A 218 -1.49 12.11 4.27
CA ILE A 218 -0.91 10.88 4.79
C ILE A 218 -1.87 10.31 5.82
N LEU A 219 -2.45 9.16 5.50
CA LEU A 219 -3.59 8.59 6.19
C LEU A 219 -3.26 7.19 6.76
N HIS A 220 -3.61 6.96 8.03
CA HIS A 220 -3.46 5.65 8.65
C HIS A 220 -4.63 4.74 8.28
N VAL A 221 -4.32 3.55 7.78
CA VAL A 221 -5.32 2.56 7.34
C VAL A 221 -5.09 1.29 8.15
N VAL A 222 -5.66 1.27 9.35
CA VAL A 222 -5.65 0.14 10.28
C VAL A 222 -7.04 -0.01 10.91
N ASN A 223 -7.46 -1.22 11.24
CA ASN A 223 -8.85 -1.53 11.64
C ASN A 223 -8.96 -2.50 12.81
N ASP A 224 -7.91 -2.78 13.54
CA ASP A 224 -8.00 -3.56 14.76
C ASP A 224 -8.75 -2.82 15.88
N PRO A 225 -9.29 -3.50 16.90
CA PRO A 225 -10.12 -2.89 17.95
C PRO A 225 -9.46 -1.77 18.75
N GLY A 226 -8.14 -1.65 18.74
CA GLY A 226 -7.40 -0.59 19.44
C GLY A 226 -6.82 0.49 18.51
N ALA A 227 -7.11 0.45 17.21
CA ALA A 227 -6.44 1.28 16.21
C ALA A 227 -6.47 2.79 16.53
N ALA A 228 -7.61 3.31 16.99
CA ALA A 228 -7.76 4.73 17.32
C ALA A 228 -6.94 5.18 18.55
N GLU A 229 -6.48 4.27 19.37
CA GLU A 229 -5.61 4.58 20.52
C GLU A 229 -4.14 4.76 20.09
N HIS A 230 -3.78 4.23 18.93
CA HIS A 230 -2.40 4.15 18.47
C HIS A 230 -2.09 5.04 17.27
N CYS A 231 -3.09 5.32 16.42
CA CYS A 231 -2.89 6.15 15.24
C CYS A 231 -4.15 6.90 14.82
N ASN A 232 -3.96 7.95 14.02
CA ASN A 232 -5.04 8.85 13.59
C ASN A 232 -5.88 8.22 12.45
N VAL A 233 -6.67 7.20 12.77
CA VAL A 233 -7.62 6.59 11.83
C VAL A 233 -8.85 7.49 11.59
N GLU A 234 -9.16 8.39 12.52
CA GLU A 234 -10.27 9.35 12.36
C GLU A 234 -10.03 10.27 11.17
N ARG A 235 -8.79 10.74 10.98
CA ARG A 235 -8.45 11.54 9.80
C ARG A 235 -8.74 10.79 8.49
N THR A 236 -8.50 9.49 8.45
CA THR A 236 -8.81 8.66 7.28
C THR A 236 -10.32 8.60 7.02
N ARG A 237 -11.12 8.47 8.08
CA ARG A 237 -12.59 8.50 7.99
C ARG A 237 -13.10 9.85 7.52
N GLU A 238 -12.58 10.93 8.07
CA GLU A 238 -12.95 12.30 7.68
C GLU A 238 -12.64 12.58 6.21
N VAL A 239 -11.44 12.25 5.78
CA VAL A 239 -10.95 12.58 4.43
C VAL A 239 -11.55 11.67 3.37
N LEU A 240 -11.59 10.36 3.61
CA LEU A 240 -12.00 9.38 2.61
C LEU A 240 -13.46 8.92 2.76
N GLY A 241 -14.11 9.17 3.89
CA GLY A 241 -15.34 8.49 4.24
C GLY A 241 -15.13 6.97 4.44
N TRP A 242 -13.89 6.57 4.76
CA TRP A 242 -13.52 5.17 4.87
C TRP A 242 -14.15 4.51 6.09
N ASN A 243 -14.84 3.40 5.85
CA ASN A 243 -15.47 2.58 6.89
C ASN A 243 -15.12 1.11 6.60
N PRO A 244 -14.13 0.54 7.30
CA PRO A 244 -13.73 -0.85 7.10
C PRO A 244 -14.84 -1.81 7.53
N VAL A 245 -14.95 -2.93 6.82
CA VAL A 245 -16.01 -3.93 7.01
C VAL A 245 -15.49 -5.31 7.41
N GLU A 246 -14.21 -5.57 7.16
CA GLU A 246 -13.62 -6.87 7.46
C GLU A 246 -13.37 -7.03 8.96
N ASN A 247 -13.69 -8.20 9.49
CA ASN A 247 -13.70 -8.46 10.93
C ASN A 247 -12.50 -9.31 11.36
N PHE A 248 -11.72 -8.79 12.31
CA PHE A 248 -10.58 -9.49 12.92
C PHE A 248 -10.94 -10.27 14.19
N LEU A 249 -12.09 -10.03 14.79
CA LEU A 249 -12.44 -10.57 16.12
C LEU A 249 -12.36 -12.10 16.17
N GLN A 250 -12.67 -12.76 15.07
CA GLN A 250 -12.57 -14.22 14.96
C GLN A 250 -11.13 -14.76 15.03
N TYR A 251 -10.12 -13.92 14.78
CA TYR A 251 -8.70 -14.30 14.76
C TYR A 251 -7.94 -13.76 15.99
N ILE A 252 -8.54 -12.88 16.78
CA ILE A 252 -7.93 -12.35 17.99
C ILE A 252 -8.09 -13.40 19.09
N VAL A 253 -7.02 -14.12 19.37
CA VAL A 253 -6.94 -14.99 20.54
C VAL A 253 -6.60 -14.11 21.74
N SER A 254 -7.52 -14.02 22.71
CA SER A 254 -7.22 -13.32 23.96
C SER A 254 -5.98 -13.94 24.61
N ALA A 255 -5.02 -13.11 25.02
CA ALA A 255 -3.77 -13.49 25.68
C ALA A 255 -3.95 -14.44 26.89
N ASN A 256 -5.18 -14.59 27.39
CA ASN A 256 -5.55 -15.48 28.48
C ASN A 256 -5.70 -16.97 28.09
N ASN A 257 -5.68 -17.33 26.81
CA ASN A 257 -5.85 -18.71 26.34
C ASN A 257 -4.54 -19.39 25.90
N GLN A 258 -3.39 -18.75 26.05
CA GLN A 258 -2.07 -19.33 25.78
C GLN A 258 -1.35 -19.77 27.07
N ARG A 259 -2.06 -20.38 28.04
CA ARG A 259 -1.43 -21.05 29.19
C ARG A 259 -1.73 -22.52 29.16
#